data_9ab5c91a1d8af62a20241fe22f5141ba
#
_entry.id   9ab5c91a1d8af62a20241fe22f5141ba
#
_cell.length_a   1.000
_cell.length_b   1.000
_cell.length_c   1.000
_cell.angle_alpha   90.00
_cell.angle_beta   90.00
_cell.angle_gamma   90.00
#
_symmetry.space_group_name_H-M   'P 1'
#
loop_
_entity.id
_entity.type
_entity.pdbx_description
1 polymer ?
#
loop_
_entity_poly.entity_id
_entity_poly.type
_entity_poly.pdbx_seq_one_letter_code
_entity_poly.pdbx_strand_id
1 'polypeptide(L)'
;TKMATSETITVSIFDKDYPVSCPADEVQALRDSAFYLDQKMREIKKSGSVLGLDRLAVMAALNITNDFLSVDRAHQTSRLSLADNHEVLKHSEQRVDALIEVLKASSL
;
A
#
# COMPACT_ATOMS: atom_id res chain seq x y z
N THR A 1 -1.59 -2.43 -25.64
CA THR A 1 -2.27 -2.27 -25.07
C THR A 1 -3.13 -1.27 -25.02
N LYS A 2 -4.12 -1.46 -24.82
CA LYS A 2 -4.96 -0.66 -24.80
C LYS A 2 -4.74 0.31 -23.91
N MET A 3 -4.82 1.40 -24.20
CA MET A 3 -4.64 2.34 -23.42
C MET A 3 -5.69 2.40 -22.57
N ALA A 4 -5.49 2.15 -21.45
CA ALA A 4 -6.49 2.24 -20.49
C ALA A 4 -6.98 3.62 -20.43
N THR A 5 -8.22 3.79 -20.30
CA THR A 5 -8.81 5.07 -20.10
C THR A 5 -8.47 5.53 -18.68
N SER A 6 -7.92 6.72 -18.57
CA SER A 6 -7.61 7.26 -17.28
C SER A 6 -8.82 7.97 -16.73
N GLU A 7 -9.07 7.79 -15.46
CA GLU A 7 -10.13 8.51 -14.77
C GLU A 7 -9.55 9.26 -13.59
N THR A 8 -10.11 10.41 -13.27
CA THR A 8 -9.73 11.11 -12.06
C THR A 8 -10.87 10.93 -11.07
N ILE A 9 -10.57 10.36 -9.93
CA ILE A 9 -11.58 10.20 -8.90
C ILE A 9 -11.10 10.94 -7.65
N THR A 10 -12.02 11.23 -6.77
CA THR A 10 -11.66 11.86 -5.51
C THR A 10 -11.78 10.83 -4.41
N VAL A 11 -10.72 10.65 -3.64
CA VAL A 11 -10.74 9.78 -2.49
C VAL A 11 -10.64 10.63 -1.24
N SER A 12 -11.32 10.20 -0.18
CA SER A 12 -11.30 10.93 1.07
C SER A 12 -10.45 10.15 2.05
N ILE A 13 -9.42 10.78 2.57
CA ILE A 13 -8.53 10.16 3.54
C ILE A 13 -8.40 11.09 4.72
N PHE A 14 -8.78 10.61 5.88
CA PHE A 14 -8.74 11.37 7.13
C PHE A 14 -9.42 12.74 6.96
N ASP A 15 -10.61 12.69 6.38
CA ASP A 15 -11.48 13.86 6.18
C ASP A 15 -10.97 14.90 5.18
N LYS A 16 -9.99 14.53 4.38
CA LYS A 16 -9.51 15.41 3.33
C LYS A 16 -9.70 14.72 1.97
N ASP A 17 -10.05 15.51 0.99
CA ASP A 17 -10.33 15.00 -0.34
C ASP A 17 -9.12 15.15 -1.24
N TYR A 18 -8.79 14.09 -1.95
CA TYR A 18 -7.66 14.06 -2.85
C TYR A 18 -8.09 13.59 -4.23
N PRO A 19 -7.86 14.40 -5.26
CA PRO A 19 -8.13 13.94 -6.63
C PRO A 19 -6.95 13.07 -7.08
N VAL A 20 -7.23 11.92 -7.60
CA VAL A 20 -6.20 10.98 -8.04
C VAL A 20 -6.59 10.41 -9.38
N SER A 21 -5.64 10.36 -10.30
CA SER A 21 -5.87 9.77 -11.59
C SER A 21 -5.39 8.34 -11.58
N CYS A 22 -6.16 7.47 -12.16
CA CYS A 22 -5.77 6.07 -12.26
C CYS A 22 -6.43 5.43 -13.48
N PRO A 23 -5.94 4.27 -13.92
CA PRO A 23 -6.61 3.54 -14.98
C PRO A 23 -8.03 3.16 -14.56
N ALA A 24 -8.93 3.15 -15.50
CA ALA A 24 -10.35 2.90 -15.19
C ALA A 24 -10.57 1.56 -14.48
N ASP A 25 -9.78 0.56 -14.79
CA ASP A 25 -9.95 -0.77 -14.19
C ASP A 25 -9.32 -0.87 -12.79
N GLU A 26 -8.69 0.21 -12.30
CA GLU A 26 -8.09 0.21 -10.97
C GLU A 26 -8.81 1.13 -10.00
N VAL A 27 -9.94 1.67 -10.41
CA VAL A 27 -10.68 2.61 -9.57
C VAL A 27 -11.09 1.97 -8.24
N GLN A 28 -11.63 0.76 -8.31
CA GLN A 28 -12.08 0.12 -7.07
C GLN A 28 -10.90 -0.22 -6.16
N ALA A 29 -9.80 -0.67 -6.74
CA ALA A 29 -8.60 -0.96 -5.94
C ALA A 29 -8.10 0.31 -5.25
N LEU A 30 -8.15 1.43 -5.95
CA LEU A 30 -7.73 2.70 -5.36
C LEU A 30 -8.66 3.11 -4.23
N ARG A 31 -9.96 2.96 -4.42
CA ARG A 31 -10.92 3.30 -3.36
C ARG A 31 -10.72 2.42 -2.13
N ASP A 32 -10.49 1.13 -2.34
CA ASP A 32 -10.24 0.20 -1.23
C ASP A 32 -8.96 0.57 -0.50
N SER A 33 -7.94 0.96 -1.25
CA SER A 33 -6.66 1.35 -0.65
C SER A 33 -6.81 2.62 0.19
N ALA A 34 -7.57 3.58 -0.33
CA ALA A 34 -7.81 4.82 0.38
C ALA A 34 -8.57 4.57 1.69
N PHE A 35 -9.55 3.69 1.64
CA PHE A 35 -10.32 3.34 2.82
C PHE A 35 -9.41 2.66 3.86
N TYR A 36 -8.58 1.75 3.43
CA TYR A 36 -7.67 1.03 4.33
C TYR A 36 -6.69 2.00 4.99
N LEU A 37 -6.13 2.92 4.20
CA LEU A 37 -5.21 3.92 4.75
C LEU A 37 -5.93 4.81 5.75
N ASP A 38 -7.13 5.25 5.42
CA ASP A 38 -7.92 6.09 6.31
C ASP A 38 -8.14 5.40 7.65
N GLN A 39 -8.50 4.12 7.62
CA GLN A 39 -8.73 3.36 8.84
C GLN A 39 -7.46 3.22 9.67
N LYS A 40 -6.33 2.99 9.03
CA LYS A 40 -5.07 2.89 9.74
C LYS A 40 -4.69 4.21 10.40
N MET A 41 -4.93 5.31 9.71
CA MET A 41 -4.64 6.62 10.28
C MET A 41 -5.53 6.90 11.50
N ARG A 42 -6.80 6.50 11.42
CA ARG A 42 -7.72 6.70 12.55
C ARG A 42 -7.33 5.82 13.74
N GLU A 43 -6.84 4.61 13.49
CA GLU A 43 -6.37 3.74 14.56
C GLU A 43 -5.21 4.37 15.30
N ILE A 44 -4.26 4.93 14.57
CA ILE A 44 -3.09 5.56 15.18
C ILE A 44 -3.52 6.79 15.98
N LYS A 45 -4.43 7.56 15.43
CA LYS A 45 -4.92 8.73 16.11
C LYS A 45 -5.59 8.36 17.44
N LYS A 46 -6.32 7.26 17.43
CA LYS A 46 -7.00 6.82 18.61
C LYS A 46 -6.06 6.41 19.71
N SER A 47 -4.83 6.04 19.41
CA SER A 47 -3.87 5.63 20.43
C SER A 47 -3.42 6.81 21.28
N GLY A 48 -3.89 8.00 20.97
CA GLY A 48 -3.61 9.16 21.80
C GLY A 48 -2.44 10.01 21.36
N SER A 49 -1.81 9.67 20.26
CA SER A 49 -0.70 10.47 19.78
C SER A 49 -1.21 11.73 19.15
N VAL A 50 -0.59 12.84 19.49
CA VAL A 50 -0.93 14.11 18.86
C VAL A 50 0.09 14.34 17.76
N LEU A 51 -0.31 14.03 16.54
CA LEU A 51 0.59 14.14 15.41
C LEU A 51 -0.05 14.96 14.32
N GLY A 52 0.77 15.67 13.58
CA GLY A 52 0.26 16.34 12.38
C GLY A 52 -0.15 15.32 11.35
N LEU A 53 -0.91 15.77 10.36
CA LEU A 53 -1.45 14.87 9.34
C LEU A 53 -0.33 14.16 8.58
N ASP A 54 0.73 14.87 8.26
CA ASP A 54 1.84 14.28 7.53
C ASP A 54 2.51 13.16 8.32
N ARG A 55 2.73 13.36 9.61
CA ARG A 55 3.34 12.33 10.45
C ARG A 55 2.40 11.16 10.63
N LEU A 56 1.13 11.45 10.77
CA LEU A 56 0.12 10.41 10.90
C LEU A 56 0.11 9.52 9.67
N ALA A 57 0.20 10.14 8.49
CA ALA A 57 0.24 9.39 7.23
C ALA A 57 1.50 8.53 7.15
N VAL A 58 2.65 9.06 7.57
CA VAL A 58 3.90 8.30 7.54
C VAL A 58 3.82 7.12 8.50
N MET A 59 3.28 7.32 9.69
CA MET A 59 3.13 6.24 10.66
C MET A 59 2.21 5.15 10.13
N ALA A 60 1.12 5.56 9.51
CA ALA A 60 0.19 4.59 8.91
C ALA A 60 0.88 3.82 7.79
N ALA A 61 1.65 4.53 6.95
CA ALA A 61 2.36 3.88 5.87
C ALA A 61 3.37 2.86 6.40
N LEU A 62 4.08 3.20 7.47
CA LEU A 62 5.03 2.27 8.06
C LEU A 62 4.33 1.03 8.61
N ASN A 63 3.19 1.22 9.27
CA ASN A 63 2.43 0.07 9.79
C ASN A 63 1.94 -0.82 8.67
N ILE A 64 1.40 -0.23 7.62
CA ILE A 64 0.90 -0.99 6.48
C ILE A 64 2.03 -1.74 5.80
N THR A 65 3.17 -1.06 5.61
CA THR A 65 4.31 -1.67 4.97
C THR A 65 4.84 -2.83 5.82
N ASN A 66 4.90 -2.63 7.13
CA ASN A 66 5.33 -3.70 8.01
C ASN A 66 4.39 -4.90 7.96
N ASP A 67 3.09 -4.64 7.92
CA ASP A 67 2.10 -5.71 7.80
C ASP A 67 2.28 -6.46 6.49
N PHE A 68 2.49 -5.72 5.41
CA PHE A 68 2.71 -6.33 4.11
C PHE A 68 3.94 -7.23 4.11
N LEU A 69 5.06 -6.72 4.64
CA LEU A 69 6.30 -7.49 4.67
C LEU A 69 6.20 -8.70 5.59
N SER A 70 5.44 -8.58 6.68
CA SER A 70 5.23 -9.70 7.58
C SER A 70 4.44 -10.82 6.92
N VAL A 71 3.39 -10.47 6.19
CA VAL A 71 2.59 -11.45 5.47
C VAL A 71 3.42 -12.10 4.38
N ASP A 72 4.19 -11.29 3.67
CA ASP A 72 5.03 -11.79 2.60
C ASP A 72 6.08 -12.76 3.12
N ARG A 73 6.69 -12.43 4.25
CA ARG A 73 7.67 -13.31 4.88
C ARG A 73 7.04 -14.61 5.36
N ALA A 74 5.86 -14.54 5.95
CA ALA A 74 5.15 -15.73 6.40
C ALA A 74 4.80 -16.62 5.22
N HIS A 75 4.40 -16.02 4.12
CA HIS A 75 4.06 -16.76 2.92
C HIS A 75 5.29 -17.44 2.35
N GLN A 76 6.42 -16.75 2.33
CA GLN A 76 7.67 -17.32 1.90
C GLN A 76 8.07 -18.49 2.77
N THR A 77 7.98 -18.35 4.07
CA THR A 77 8.35 -19.40 4.99
C THR A 77 7.50 -20.64 4.78
N SER A 78 6.21 -20.44 4.59
CA SER A 78 5.33 -21.56 4.33
C SER A 78 5.72 -22.29 3.07
N ARG A 79 6.06 -21.57 2.05
CA ARG A 79 6.45 -22.18 0.78
C ARG A 79 7.81 -22.85 0.88
N LEU A 80 8.72 -22.23 1.63
CA LEU A 80 10.04 -22.80 1.80
C LEU A 80 9.99 -24.14 2.45
N SER A 81 9.01 -24.37 3.31
CA SER A 81 8.91 -25.65 3.98
C SER A 81 8.32 -26.71 3.08
N LEU A 82 7.80 -26.35 1.92
CA LEU A 82 7.13 -27.30 1.07
C LEU A 82 7.94 -27.75 -0.13
N ALA A 83 8.88 -26.94 -0.59
CA ALA A 83 9.61 -27.29 -1.80
C ALA A 83 10.82 -26.39 -1.98
N ASP A 84 11.53 -26.61 -3.06
CA ASP A 84 12.61 -25.74 -3.43
C ASP A 84 12.00 -24.41 -3.81
N ASN A 85 12.42 -23.35 -3.13
CA ASN A 85 11.76 -22.12 -3.27
C ASN A 85 12.60 -21.04 -3.86
N HIS A 86 13.56 -21.36 -4.62
CA HIS A 86 14.41 -20.37 -5.23
C HIS A 86 13.59 -19.38 -6.06
N GLU A 87 12.64 -19.89 -6.81
CA GLU A 87 11.81 -19.03 -7.62
C GLU A 87 10.86 -18.20 -6.78
N VAL A 88 10.39 -18.76 -5.70
CA VAL A 88 9.49 -18.05 -4.82
C VAL A 88 10.22 -16.86 -4.18
N LEU A 89 11.44 -17.06 -3.75
CA LEU A 89 12.22 -15.98 -3.20
C LEU A 89 12.45 -14.88 -4.22
N LYS A 90 12.77 -15.27 -5.43
CA LYS A 90 12.98 -14.30 -6.49
C LYS A 90 11.73 -13.50 -6.77
N HIS A 91 10.60 -14.17 -6.79
CA HIS A 91 9.33 -13.51 -7.04
C HIS A 91 9.01 -12.50 -5.92
N SER A 92 9.25 -12.86 -4.67
CA SER A 92 9.03 -11.97 -3.55
C SER A 92 9.92 -10.76 -3.59
N GLU A 93 11.17 -10.95 -3.97
CA GLU A 93 12.09 -9.84 -4.12
C GLU A 93 11.62 -8.88 -5.19
N GLN A 94 11.11 -9.41 -6.29
CA GLN A 94 10.58 -8.57 -7.36
C GLN A 94 9.38 -7.75 -6.89
N ARG A 95 8.54 -8.33 -6.06
CA ARG A 95 7.38 -7.61 -5.54
C ARG A 95 7.79 -6.48 -4.61
N VAL A 96 8.77 -6.72 -3.76
CA VAL A 96 9.27 -5.71 -2.85
C VAL A 96 9.94 -4.59 -3.64
N ASP A 97 10.72 -4.95 -4.66
CA ASP A 97 11.37 -3.96 -5.50
C ASP A 97 10.34 -3.09 -6.22
N ALA A 98 9.27 -3.70 -6.72
CA ALA A 98 8.22 -2.97 -7.39
C ALA A 98 7.55 -1.97 -6.43
N LEU A 99 7.33 -2.37 -5.19
CA LEU A 99 6.74 -1.50 -4.19
C LEU A 99 7.67 -0.34 -3.87
N ILE A 100 8.96 -0.61 -3.76
CA ILE A 100 9.95 0.43 -3.52
C ILE A 100 9.95 1.45 -4.65
N GLU A 101 9.85 0.97 -5.90
CA GLU A 101 9.81 1.86 -7.04
C GLU A 101 8.58 2.76 -7.00
N VAL A 102 7.46 2.21 -6.62
CA VAL A 102 6.23 2.99 -6.49
C VAL A 102 6.41 4.08 -5.43
N LEU A 103 7.00 3.72 -4.30
CA LEU A 103 7.22 4.68 -3.23
C LEU A 103 8.19 5.77 -3.65
N LYS A 104 9.24 5.42 -4.38
CA LYS A 104 10.18 6.40 -4.87
C LYS A 104 9.51 7.37 -5.83
N ALA A 105 8.70 6.85 -6.72
CA ALA A 105 7.98 7.69 -7.67
C ALA A 105 7.01 8.61 -6.93
N SER A 106 6.41 8.14 -5.86
CA SER A 106 5.45 8.92 -5.11
C SER A 106 6.09 10.01 -4.27
N SER A 107 7.35 9.87 -3.95
CA SER A 107 8.01 10.82 -3.08
C SER A 107 8.49 12.06 -3.83
N LEU A 108 8.33 12.08 -5.12
CA LEU A 108 8.66 13.25 -5.91
C LEU A 108 7.51 14.24 -5.91
#